data_1ee2e4956c1334d5ed53e153e1c41b0e
#
_entry.id   1ee2e4956c1334d5ed53e153e1c41b0e
#
_cell.length_a   1.000
_cell.length_b   1.000
_cell.length_c   1.000
_cell.angle_alpha   90.00
_cell.angle_beta   90.00
_cell.angle_gamma   90.00
#
_symmetry.space_group_name_H-M   'P 1'
#
loop_
_entity.id
_entity.type
_entity.pdbx_description
1 polymer ?
#
loop_
_entity_poly.entity_id
_entity_poly.type
_entity_poly.pdbx_seq_one_letter_code
_entity_poly.pdbx_strand_id
1 'polypeptide(L)'
;HTDNRRQRQMCIRDRYGVDCVRINPGNIGSEKKIKEVISAARDMDVPIRIGVNAGSLEKDLQKKYGEPNADALVESAMRHVNILLDNNYENFKLSIKSSDIFMAVESYEKISDLIDQPLHLGITESGSLKTGTVKSSIGLGSLLMKGIGDTVRVSLASDPIDEVHVAWEMLKSLKIRSRGVKIVACPSCSRQNFKVINTVNKLENELSYLKEEVTLAVIGCYVNGPGESKVADVGVTGASPKHLIYLNGKPAYKVETNELENALIKEVTKIADQKRNTILKG
;
A
#
# COMPACT_ATOMS: atom_id res chain seq x y z
N HIS A 1 -25.07 21.42 16.90
CA HIS A 1 -25.45 21.57 15.47
C HIS A 1 -24.50 20.86 14.48
N THR A 2 -23.25 20.61 14.84
CA THR A 2 -22.28 19.89 13.98
C THR A 2 -22.48 18.37 13.97
N ASP A 3 -22.95 17.79 15.05
CA ASP A 3 -23.19 16.35 15.19
C ASP A 3 -24.36 15.86 14.31
N ASN A 4 -25.44 16.61 14.22
CA ASN A 4 -26.57 16.27 13.38
C ASN A 4 -26.28 16.36 11.87
N ARG A 5 -25.31 17.19 11.45
CA ARG A 5 -24.86 17.24 10.05
C ARG A 5 -24.06 16.01 9.64
N ARG A 6 -23.17 15.51 10.52
CA ARG A 6 -22.38 14.31 10.25
C ARG A 6 -23.24 13.04 10.21
N GLN A 7 -24.21 12.94 11.09
CA GLN A 7 -25.17 11.84 11.13
C GLN A 7 -26.10 11.84 9.90
N ARG A 8 -26.61 13.02 9.48
CA ARG A 8 -27.34 13.17 8.22
C ARG A 8 -26.49 12.83 6.99
N GLN A 9 -25.18 13.16 6.99
CA GLN A 9 -24.29 12.80 5.90
C GLN A 9 -24.04 11.30 5.81
N MET A 10 -23.98 10.58 6.94
CA MET A 10 -23.88 9.12 6.95
C MET A 10 -25.16 8.47 6.42
N CYS A 11 -26.31 8.81 6.95
CA CYS A 11 -27.61 8.29 6.47
C CYS A 11 -27.91 8.66 5.01
N ILE A 12 -27.45 9.83 4.53
CA ILE A 12 -27.60 10.25 3.13
C ILE A 12 -26.67 9.43 2.24
N ARG A 13 -25.42 9.17 2.67
CA ARG A 13 -24.47 8.33 1.91
C ARG A 13 -24.98 6.90 1.78
N ASP A 14 -25.54 6.32 2.83
CA ASP A 14 -26.10 4.97 2.83
C ASP A 14 -27.25 4.82 1.81
N ARG A 15 -28.09 5.85 1.68
CA ARG A 15 -29.17 5.89 0.67
C ARG A 15 -28.68 6.02 -0.78
N TYR A 16 -27.45 6.49 -1.01
CA TYR A 16 -26.86 6.71 -2.31
C TYR A 16 -25.84 5.61 -2.73
N GLY A 17 -25.83 4.48 -2.03
CA GLY A 17 -25.09 3.29 -2.45
C GLY A 17 -23.59 3.42 -2.20
N VAL A 18 -23.16 3.69 -0.96
CA VAL A 18 -21.74 3.59 -0.57
C VAL A 18 -21.35 2.16 -0.31
N ASP A 19 -20.14 1.80 -0.73
CA ASP A 19 -19.61 0.43 -0.55
C ASP A 19 -19.16 0.12 0.88
N CYS A 20 -19.01 1.12 1.75
CA CYS A 20 -18.58 0.95 3.14
C CYS A 20 -18.77 2.23 3.96
N VAL A 21 -19.31 2.10 5.17
CA VAL A 21 -19.45 3.20 6.13
C VAL A 21 -18.32 3.15 7.16
N ARG A 22 -17.76 4.30 7.56
CA ARG A 22 -16.79 4.38 8.64
C ARG A 22 -17.40 5.01 9.89
N ILE A 23 -17.27 4.33 11.02
CA ILE A 23 -17.50 4.91 12.35
C ILE A 23 -16.16 5.18 13.05
N ASN A 24 -16.11 6.26 13.85
CA ASN A 24 -14.97 6.56 14.72
C ASN A 24 -15.47 6.56 16.16
N PRO A 25 -14.97 5.66 17.03
CA PRO A 25 -15.37 5.55 18.43
C PRO A 25 -15.37 6.88 19.18
N GLY A 26 -14.26 7.60 19.12
CA GLY A 26 -14.12 8.87 19.81
C GLY A 26 -15.04 10.01 19.34
N ASN A 27 -15.71 9.85 18.18
CA ASN A 27 -16.53 10.91 17.57
C ASN A 27 -18.01 10.56 17.42
N ILE A 28 -18.41 9.28 17.51
CA ILE A 28 -19.81 8.88 17.30
C ILE A 28 -20.69 9.21 18.49
N GLY A 29 -20.11 9.24 19.68
CA GLY A 29 -20.67 9.81 20.91
C GLY A 29 -21.51 8.86 21.75
N SER A 30 -22.40 8.02 21.22
CA SER A 30 -23.23 7.14 22.03
C SER A 30 -23.54 5.82 21.34
N GLU A 31 -23.76 4.77 22.15
CA GLU A 31 -24.15 3.44 21.68
C GLU A 31 -25.47 3.48 20.89
N LYS A 32 -26.43 4.32 21.28
CA LYS A 32 -27.67 4.49 20.52
C LYS A 32 -27.39 4.88 19.06
N LYS A 33 -26.47 5.82 18.82
CA LYS A 33 -26.09 6.23 17.45
C LYS A 33 -25.41 5.12 16.68
N ILE A 34 -24.63 4.28 17.36
CA ILE A 34 -24.00 3.12 16.74
C ILE A 34 -25.07 2.13 16.29
N LYS A 35 -26.06 1.84 17.13
CA LYS A 35 -27.21 0.96 16.79
C LYS A 35 -28.01 1.49 15.60
N GLU A 36 -28.23 2.80 15.52
CA GLU A 36 -28.88 3.43 14.36
C GLU A 36 -28.08 3.21 13.07
N VAL A 37 -26.73 3.33 13.12
CA VAL A 37 -25.86 3.06 11.97
C VAL A 37 -25.88 1.58 11.60
N ILE A 38 -25.82 0.68 12.58
CA ILE A 38 -25.89 -0.77 12.35
C ILE A 38 -27.21 -1.14 11.66
N SER A 39 -28.34 -0.61 12.12
CA SER A 39 -29.64 -0.86 11.50
C SER A 39 -29.66 -0.41 10.03
N ALA A 40 -29.22 0.82 9.77
CA ALA A 40 -29.17 1.36 8.40
C ALA A 40 -28.19 0.57 7.49
N ALA A 41 -27.05 0.15 8.02
CA ALA A 41 -26.06 -0.61 7.28
C ALA A 41 -26.58 -2.03 6.96
N ARG A 42 -27.30 -2.65 7.90
CA ARG A 42 -27.95 -3.97 7.70
C ARG A 42 -29.02 -3.92 6.63
N ASP A 43 -29.87 -2.90 6.63
CA ASP A 43 -30.96 -2.75 5.65
C ASP A 43 -30.42 -2.62 4.21
N MET A 44 -29.19 -2.15 4.05
CA MET A 44 -28.53 -1.91 2.76
C MET A 44 -27.40 -2.90 2.46
N ASP A 45 -27.14 -3.87 3.34
CA ASP A 45 -26.01 -4.81 3.28
C ASP A 45 -24.63 -4.12 3.09
N VAL A 46 -24.42 -3.01 3.80
CA VAL A 46 -23.22 -2.16 3.66
C VAL A 46 -22.25 -2.44 4.79
N PRO A 47 -21.02 -2.90 4.53
CA PRO A 47 -20.03 -3.17 5.58
C PRO A 47 -19.63 -1.92 6.37
N ILE A 48 -19.39 -2.10 7.68
CA ILE A 48 -18.93 -1.03 8.56
C ILE A 48 -17.43 -1.14 8.79
N ARG A 49 -16.70 -0.03 8.71
CA ARG A 49 -15.34 0.06 9.20
C ARG A 49 -15.28 0.79 10.54
N ILE A 50 -14.90 0.09 11.60
CA ILE A 50 -14.52 0.71 12.87
C ILE A 50 -13.15 1.35 12.67
N GLY A 51 -13.02 2.66 12.94
CA GLY A 51 -11.77 3.39 12.71
C GLY A 51 -11.31 4.13 13.96
N VAL A 52 -10.53 3.47 14.80
CA VAL A 52 -9.88 4.06 15.97
C VAL A 52 -8.66 4.87 15.55
N ASN A 53 -8.48 6.04 16.15
CA ASN A 53 -7.29 6.88 15.96
C ASN A 53 -6.77 7.33 17.32
N ALA A 54 -5.45 7.27 17.52
CA ALA A 54 -4.80 7.75 18.74
C ALA A 54 -5.14 9.21 19.09
N GLY A 55 -5.20 10.07 18.10
CA GLY A 55 -5.54 11.50 18.28
C GLY A 55 -7.01 11.78 18.61
N SER A 56 -7.90 10.78 18.64
CA SER A 56 -9.32 10.93 18.95
C SER A 56 -9.86 9.81 19.86
N LEU A 57 -9.02 9.37 20.79
CA LEU A 57 -9.40 8.38 21.80
C LEU A 57 -10.50 8.94 22.72
N GLU A 58 -11.40 8.08 23.23
CA GLU A 58 -12.49 8.44 24.14
C GLU A 58 -11.95 9.03 25.45
N LYS A 59 -12.65 10.01 26.01
CA LYS A 59 -12.21 10.76 27.19
C LYS A 59 -12.02 9.89 28.45
N ASP A 60 -12.83 8.85 28.61
CA ASP A 60 -12.71 7.91 29.72
C ASP A 60 -11.46 7.03 29.61
N LEU A 61 -11.11 6.62 28.37
CA LEU A 61 -9.86 5.92 28.12
C LEU A 61 -8.63 6.81 28.29
N GLN A 62 -8.73 8.08 27.88
CA GLN A 62 -7.67 9.06 28.17
C GLN A 62 -7.45 9.24 29.67
N LYS A 63 -8.53 9.25 30.48
CA LYS A 63 -8.40 9.30 31.94
C LYS A 63 -7.82 8.02 32.54
N LYS A 64 -8.17 6.86 31.98
CA LYS A 64 -7.70 5.56 32.46
C LYS A 64 -6.23 5.31 32.16
N TYR A 65 -5.78 5.65 30.96
CA TYR A 65 -4.45 5.32 30.47
C TYR A 65 -3.47 6.49 30.47
N GLY A 66 -3.93 7.72 30.66
CA GLY A 66 -3.15 8.96 30.52
C GLY A 66 -2.85 9.27 29.05
N GLU A 67 -1.65 8.96 28.61
CA GLU A 67 -1.25 9.10 27.20
C GLU A 67 -1.82 7.96 26.34
N PRO A 68 -2.13 8.22 25.04
CA PRO A 68 -2.51 7.16 24.10
C PRO A 68 -1.42 6.09 24.02
N ASN A 69 -1.81 4.83 24.14
CA ASN A 69 -0.93 3.66 24.01
C ASN A 69 -1.67 2.52 23.30
N ALA A 70 -0.97 1.44 22.99
CA ALA A 70 -1.54 0.31 22.25
C ALA A 70 -2.74 -0.31 22.98
N ASP A 71 -2.66 -0.49 24.29
CA ASP A 71 -3.74 -1.09 25.10
C ASP A 71 -5.00 -0.24 25.08
N ALA A 72 -4.87 1.09 25.19
CA ALA A 72 -5.99 2.02 25.10
C ALA A 72 -6.68 1.98 23.73
N LEU A 73 -5.89 1.86 22.66
CA LEU A 73 -6.42 1.76 21.29
C LEU A 73 -7.13 0.43 21.06
N VAL A 74 -6.58 -0.66 21.57
CA VAL A 74 -7.20 -1.99 21.48
C VAL A 74 -8.49 -2.03 22.30
N GLU A 75 -8.50 -1.49 23.54
CA GLU A 75 -9.73 -1.42 24.34
C GLU A 75 -10.81 -0.58 23.64
N SER A 76 -10.47 0.56 23.08
CA SER A 76 -11.39 1.38 22.28
C SER A 76 -11.96 0.59 21.09
N ALA A 77 -11.13 -0.14 20.40
CA ALA A 77 -11.54 -0.98 19.28
C ALA A 77 -12.50 -2.08 19.72
N MET A 78 -12.13 -2.84 20.75
CA MET A 78 -12.92 -3.97 21.25
C MET A 78 -14.28 -3.56 21.81
N ARG A 79 -14.40 -2.39 22.44
CA ARG A 79 -15.71 -1.87 22.86
C ARG A 79 -16.68 -1.77 21.68
N HIS A 80 -16.23 -1.30 20.54
CA HIS A 80 -17.06 -1.13 19.34
C HIS A 80 -17.28 -2.45 18.59
N VAL A 81 -16.26 -3.31 18.56
CA VAL A 81 -16.39 -4.69 18.06
C VAL A 81 -17.52 -5.40 18.84
N ASN A 82 -17.48 -5.38 20.16
CA ASN A 82 -18.49 -6.01 21.00
C ASN A 82 -19.90 -5.43 20.74
N ILE A 83 -20.04 -4.11 20.60
CA ILE A 83 -21.34 -3.51 20.25
C ILE A 83 -21.87 -4.03 18.91
N LEU A 84 -21.03 -4.21 17.88
CA LEU A 84 -21.46 -4.77 16.61
C LEU A 84 -21.88 -6.24 16.76
N LEU A 85 -21.05 -7.05 17.42
CA LEU A 85 -21.31 -8.47 17.67
C LEU A 85 -22.57 -8.69 18.52
N ASP A 86 -22.77 -7.92 19.58
CA ASP A 86 -23.98 -7.97 20.43
C ASP A 86 -25.25 -7.60 19.66
N ASN A 87 -25.12 -6.85 18.57
CA ASN A 87 -26.20 -6.55 17.63
C ASN A 87 -26.25 -7.52 16.45
N ASN A 88 -25.56 -8.67 16.49
CA ASN A 88 -25.49 -9.67 15.41
C ASN A 88 -25.07 -9.05 14.07
N TYR A 89 -24.06 -8.17 14.07
CA TYR A 89 -23.53 -7.54 12.87
C TYR A 89 -22.06 -7.88 12.69
N GLU A 90 -21.78 -8.84 11.83
CA GLU A 90 -20.42 -9.37 11.58
C GLU A 90 -19.76 -8.79 10.32
N ASN A 91 -20.55 -8.10 9.45
CA ASN A 91 -20.03 -7.49 8.23
C ASN A 91 -19.29 -6.19 8.52
N PHE A 92 -18.16 -6.29 9.20
CA PHE A 92 -17.31 -5.13 9.49
C PHE A 92 -15.83 -5.45 9.34
N LYS A 93 -15.04 -4.38 9.24
CA LYS A 93 -13.58 -4.40 9.30
C LYS A 93 -13.08 -3.36 10.29
N LEU A 94 -11.88 -3.57 10.81
CA LEU A 94 -11.29 -2.73 11.84
C LEU A 94 -10.06 -1.97 11.32
N SER A 95 -9.88 -0.74 11.75
CA SER A 95 -8.63 0.00 11.58
C SER A 95 -8.24 0.71 12.88
N ILE A 96 -6.98 0.54 13.29
CA ILE A 96 -6.36 1.24 14.40
C ILE A 96 -5.21 2.05 13.85
N LYS A 97 -5.25 3.36 14.01
CA LYS A 97 -4.26 4.25 13.39
C LYS A 97 -3.58 5.14 14.40
N SER A 98 -2.27 5.24 14.27
CA SER A 98 -1.43 6.17 15.01
C SER A 98 -0.39 6.80 14.07
N SER A 99 0.14 7.96 14.43
CA SER A 99 1.32 8.56 13.82
C SER A 99 2.62 7.96 14.37
N ASP A 100 2.55 7.33 15.53
CA ASP A 100 3.61 6.51 16.10
C ASP A 100 3.55 5.10 15.52
N ILE A 101 4.67 4.68 14.93
CA ILE A 101 4.76 3.40 14.22
C ILE A 101 4.69 2.23 15.21
N PHE A 102 5.40 2.33 16.33
CA PHE A 102 5.45 1.24 17.31
C PHE A 102 4.09 1.02 17.96
N MET A 103 3.42 2.10 18.36
CA MET A 103 2.07 2.04 18.89
C MET A 103 1.09 1.43 17.87
N ALA A 104 1.18 1.81 16.59
CA ALA A 104 0.32 1.26 15.56
C ALA A 104 0.57 -0.25 15.35
N VAL A 105 1.84 -0.65 15.21
CA VAL A 105 2.21 -2.06 15.01
C VAL A 105 1.77 -2.90 16.19
N GLU A 106 2.10 -2.51 17.42
CA GLU A 106 1.69 -3.23 18.63
C GLU A 106 0.16 -3.35 18.76
N SER A 107 -0.58 -2.29 18.42
CA SER A 107 -2.05 -2.32 18.45
C SER A 107 -2.63 -3.32 17.45
N TYR A 108 -2.08 -3.37 16.23
CA TYR A 108 -2.53 -4.34 15.23
C TYR A 108 -2.15 -5.78 15.57
N GLU A 109 -0.98 -6.00 16.15
CA GLU A 109 -0.57 -7.33 16.64
C GLU A 109 -1.52 -7.82 17.71
N LYS A 110 -1.78 -7.02 18.74
CA LYS A 110 -2.72 -7.36 19.81
C LYS A 110 -4.13 -7.63 19.30
N ILE A 111 -4.64 -6.82 18.39
CA ILE A 111 -6.00 -6.97 17.91
C ILE A 111 -6.16 -8.16 16.95
N SER A 112 -5.11 -8.52 16.19
CA SER A 112 -5.15 -9.69 15.30
C SER A 112 -5.28 -11.01 16.05
N ASP A 113 -4.90 -11.04 17.34
CA ASP A 113 -5.08 -12.22 18.20
C ASP A 113 -6.49 -12.28 18.84
N LEU A 114 -7.28 -11.21 18.74
CA LEU A 114 -8.57 -11.07 19.39
C LEU A 114 -9.77 -11.17 18.47
N ILE A 115 -9.60 -10.93 17.15
CA ILE A 115 -10.69 -10.93 16.17
C ILE A 115 -10.27 -11.56 14.84
N ASP A 116 -11.23 -12.18 14.17
CA ASP A 116 -11.06 -12.77 12.83
C ASP A 116 -11.46 -11.79 11.70
N GLN A 117 -12.08 -10.66 12.05
CA GLN A 117 -12.55 -9.69 11.05
C GLN A 117 -11.39 -8.98 10.34
N PRO A 118 -11.57 -8.62 9.06
CA PRO A 118 -10.51 -8.00 8.26
C PRO A 118 -9.92 -6.72 8.87
N LEU A 119 -8.61 -6.59 8.80
CA LEU A 119 -7.87 -5.44 9.29
C LEU A 119 -7.49 -4.49 8.16
N HIS A 120 -7.84 -3.21 8.33
CA HIS A 120 -7.47 -2.13 7.43
C HIS A 120 -6.29 -1.35 8.00
N LEU A 121 -5.10 -1.68 7.52
CA LEU A 121 -3.86 -1.08 8.00
C LEU A 121 -3.67 0.36 7.54
N GLY A 122 -3.04 1.18 8.37
CA GLY A 122 -2.64 2.53 8.01
C GLY A 122 -1.85 3.23 9.10
N ILE A 123 -0.77 3.89 8.72
CA ILE A 123 -0.09 4.88 9.56
C ILE A 123 -0.66 6.24 9.19
N THR A 124 -1.16 6.99 10.17
CA THR A 124 -1.76 8.31 9.94
C THR A 124 -0.74 9.42 10.15
N GLU A 125 -0.97 10.58 9.52
CA GLU A 125 -0.14 11.77 9.71
C GLU A 125 1.35 11.49 9.50
N SER A 126 1.66 10.72 8.42
CA SER A 126 3.01 10.23 8.17
C SER A 126 3.98 11.31 7.67
N GLY A 127 3.47 12.47 7.21
CA GLY A 127 4.28 13.58 6.70
C GLY A 127 4.37 13.62 5.17
N SER A 128 5.40 14.28 4.65
CA SER A 128 5.63 14.46 3.21
C SER A 128 5.84 13.12 2.48
N LEU A 129 5.85 13.15 1.14
CA LEU A 129 6.12 11.98 0.29
C LEU A 129 7.33 11.18 0.79
N LYS A 130 8.48 11.81 0.99
CA LYS A 130 9.71 11.12 1.44
C LYS A 130 9.57 10.52 2.84
N THR A 131 9.17 11.32 3.82
CA THR A 131 9.08 10.89 5.22
C THR A 131 7.95 9.88 5.41
N GLY A 132 6.80 10.14 4.79
CA GLY A 132 5.63 9.30 4.89
C GLY A 132 5.80 7.94 4.19
N THR A 133 6.54 7.89 3.08
CA THR A 133 6.93 6.63 2.45
C THR A 133 7.74 5.76 3.41
N VAL A 134 8.75 6.33 4.07
CA VAL A 134 9.57 5.59 5.04
C VAL A 134 8.72 5.07 6.20
N LYS A 135 7.93 5.95 6.84
CA LYS A 135 7.09 5.58 7.99
C LYS A 135 6.05 4.50 7.60
N SER A 136 5.36 4.70 6.50
CA SER A 136 4.34 3.73 6.03
C SER A 136 4.98 2.40 5.67
N SER A 137 6.12 2.40 4.99
CA SER A 137 6.81 1.16 4.61
C SER A 137 7.30 0.38 5.83
N ILE A 138 7.79 1.06 6.87
CA ILE A 138 8.21 0.39 8.11
C ILE A 138 6.98 -0.19 8.84
N GLY A 139 5.96 0.63 9.11
CA GLY A 139 4.81 0.19 9.91
C GLY A 139 3.95 -0.85 9.20
N LEU A 140 3.52 -0.56 7.97
CA LEU A 140 2.70 -1.50 7.20
C LEU A 140 3.51 -2.73 6.76
N GLY A 141 4.77 -2.54 6.39
CA GLY A 141 5.66 -3.63 6.00
C GLY A 141 5.90 -4.62 7.13
N SER A 142 6.10 -4.15 8.36
CA SER A 142 6.27 -5.01 9.55
C SER A 142 5.06 -5.92 9.76
N LEU A 143 3.85 -5.37 9.66
CA LEU A 143 2.60 -6.11 9.82
C LEU A 143 2.37 -7.10 8.67
N LEU A 144 2.51 -6.65 7.43
CA LEU A 144 2.31 -7.48 6.24
C LEU A 144 3.30 -8.66 6.18
N MET A 145 4.56 -8.50 6.64
CA MET A 145 5.51 -9.60 6.74
C MET A 145 5.10 -10.66 7.78
N LYS A 146 4.27 -10.29 8.75
CA LYS A 146 3.68 -11.21 9.74
C LYS A 146 2.34 -11.82 9.29
N GLY A 147 1.87 -11.48 8.08
CA GLY A 147 0.57 -11.91 7.57
C GLY A 147 -0.61 -11.13 8.16
N ILE A 148 -0.36 -10.01 8.83
CA ILE A 148 -1.40 -9.17 9.44
C ILE A 148 -1.84 -8.09 8.45
N GLY A 149 -3.15 -8.05 8.15
CA GLY A 149 -3.80 -7.01 7.37
C GLY A 149 -4.31 -7.44 6.00
N ASP A 150 -5.50 -6.97 5.65
CA ASP A 150 -6.26 -7.35 4.45
C ASP A 150 -6.35 -6.21 3.45
N THR A 151 -6.38 -4.98 3.94
CA THR A 151 -6.38 -3.77 3.13
C THR A 151 -5.43 -2.73 3.72
N VAL A 152 -4.87 -1.89 2.87
CA VAL A 152 -3.89 -0.87 3.29
C VAL A 152 -4.30 0.53 2.83
N ARG A 153 -3.93 1.53 3.62
CA ARG A 153 -3.95 2.94 3.23
C ARG A 153 -2.61 3.58 3.59
N VAL A 154 -1.93 4.10 2.60
CA VAL A 154 -0.82 5.04 2.79
C VAL A 154 -1.41 6.45 2.95
N SER A 155 -0.89 7.25 3.86
CA SER A 155 -1.34 8.63 4.12
C SER A 155 -0.16 9.58 4.01
N LEU A 156 -0.18 10.45 3.00
CA LEU A 156 0.89 11.38 2.68
C LEU A 156 0.36 12.81 2.58
N ALA A 157 1.17 13.78 2.97
CA ALA A 157 0.98 15.18 2.61
C ALA A 157 1.53 15.42 1.20
N SER A 158 0.91 14.79 0.19
CA SER A 158 1.29 14.81 -1.22
C SER A 158 0.06 14.53 -2.09
N ASP A 159 0.23 14.44 -3.41
CA ASP A 159 -0.85 14.05 -4.33
C ASP A 159 -1.38 12.65 -3.97
N PRO A 160 -2.72 12.42 -3.97
CA PRO A 160 -3.29 11.10 -3.70
C PRO A 160 -2.78 9.97 -4.60
N ILE A 161 -2.29 10.29 -5.80
CA ILE A 161 -1.67 9.32 -6.70
C ILE A 161 -0.38 8.76 -6.09
N ASP A 162 0.39 9.58 -5.38
CA ASP A 162 1.62 9.15 -4.70
C ASP A 162 1.34 8.11 -3.62
N GLU A 163 0.21 8.24 -2.89
CA GLU A 163 -0.20 7.25 -1.89
C GLU A 163 -0.40 5.87 -2.52
N VAL A 164 -1.01 5.84 -3.70
CA VAL A 164 -1.24 4.60 -4.47
C VAL A 164 0.08 4.01 -4.98
N HIS A 165 0.97 4.85 -5.50
CA HIS A 165 2.28 4.42 -5.97
C HIS A 165 3.10 3.80 -4.83
N VAL A 166 3.20 4.48 -3.69
CA VAL A 166 3.92 3.97 -2.50
C VAL A 166 3.32 2.65 -2.01
N ALA A 167 1.99 2.53 -1.97
CA ALA A 167 1.34 1.28 -1.59
C ALA A 167 1.71 0.12 -2.53
N TRP A 168 1.70 0.35 -3.84
CA TRP A 168 2.09 -0.66 -4.83
C TRP A 168 3.57 -1.04 -4.73
N GLU A 169 4.47 -0.06 -4.56
CA GLU A 169 5.90 -0.34 -4.41
C GLU A 169 6.19 -1.18 -3.15
N MET A 170 5.49 -0.88 -2.05
CA MET A 170 5.58 -1.67 -0.82
C MET A 170 5.09 -3.11 -1.04
N LEU A 171 3.91 -3.31 -1.63
CA LEU A 171 3.35 -4.64 -1.88
C LEU A 171 4.20 -5.46 -2.86
N LYS A 172 4.76 -4.81 -3.90
CA LYS A 172 5.71 -5.44 -4.84
C LYS A 172 7.00 -5.86 -4.14
N SER A 173 7.55 -5.00 -3.27
CA SER A 173 8.77 -5.29 -2.53
C SER A 173 8.61 -6.48 -1.59
N LEU A 174 7.43 -6.62 -0.99
CA LEU A 174 7.07 -7.75 -0.13
C LEU A 174 6.61 -8.99 -0.91
N LYS A 175 6.52 -8.94 -2.24
CA LYS A 175 6.00 -10.01 -3.11
C LYS A 175 4.57 -10.47 -2.78
N ILE A 176 3.77 -9.60 -2.18
CA ILE A 176 2.36 -9.87 -1.84
C ILE A 176 1.48 -9.68 -3.07
N ARG A 177 1.73 -8.60 -3.81
CA ARG A 177 1.05 -8.29 -5.07
C ARG A 177 2.03 -7.61 -6.02
N SER A 178 1.89 -7.92 -7.29
CA SER A 178 2.67 -7.31 -8.36
C SER A 178 1.77 -6.56 -9.34
N ARG A 179 2.25 -5.40 -9.78
CA ARG A 179 1.63 -4.62 -10.84
C ARG A 179 2.67 -3.73 -11.49
N GLY A 180 2.73 -3.79 -12.82
CA GLY A 180 3.62 -2.94 -13.60
C GLY A 180 5.08 -3.41 -13.57
N VAL A 181 5.95 -2.55 -14.07
CA VAL A 181 7.37 -2.86 -14.20
C VAL A 181 8.07 -2.73 -12.84
N LYS A 182 8.85 -3.75 -12.49
CA LYS A 182 9.76 -3.72 -11.35
C LYS A 182 11.17 -3.44 -11.85
N ILE A 183 11.67 -2.24 -11.60
CA ILE A 183 13.03 -1.87 -11.98
C ILE A 183 14.01 -2.24 -10.86
N VAL A 184 15.02 -3.02 -11.20
CA VAL A 184 16.18 -3.33 -10.36
C VAL A 184 17.37 -2.57 -10.93
N ALA A 185 17.88 -1.58 -10.23
CA ALA A 185 18.95 -0.73 -10.71
C ALA A 185 20.14 -0.72 -9.74
N CYS A 186 21.35 -0.69 -10.27
CA CYS A 186 22.53 -0.46 -9.46
C CYS A 186 22.68 1.03 -9.08
N PRO A 187 23.33 1.34 -7.96
CA PRO A 187 23.69 2.71 -7.65
C PRO A 187 24.69 3.24 -8.68
N SER A 188 24.61 4.54 -8.97
CA SER A 188 25.59 5.21 -9.83
C SER A 188 27.00 5.15 -9.19
N CYS A 189 27.98 4.65 -9.95
CA CYS A 189 29.37 4.54 -9.51
C CYS A 189 30.33 4.80 -10.65
N SER A 190 31.63 4.90 -10.36
CA SER A 190 32.70 5.17 -11.34
C SER A 190 32.83 4.10 -12.44
N ARG A 191 32.27 2.91 -12.26
CA ARG A 191 32.30 1.81 -13.24
C ARG A 191 31.15 1.82 -14.24
N GLN A 192 30.20 2.75 -14.11
CA GLN A 192 29.06 2.80 -15.03
C GLN A 192 29.49 3.24 -16.43
N ASN A 193 28.90 2.62 -17.44
CA ASN A 193 29.15 2.92 -18.86
C ASN A 193 28.01 3.71 -19.52
N PHE A 194 26.94 4.03 -18.77
CA PHE A 194 25.86 4.92 -19.16
C PHE A 194 25.27 5.61 -17.91
N LYS A 195 24.48 6.65 -18.09
CA LYS A 195 23.87 7.44 -17.01
C LYS A 195 22.70 6.70 -16.38
N VAL A 196 22.98 5.75 -15.46
CA VAL A 196 21.96 4.89 -14.84
C VAL A 196 20.79 5.67 -14.27
N ILE A 197 21.04 6.72 -13.49
CA ILE A 197 19.99 7.52 -12.85
C ILE A 197 19.02 8.10 -13.89
N ASN A 198 19.56 8.72 -14.96
CA ASN A 198 18.71 9.32 -15.99
C ASN A 198 17.89 8.27 -16.75
N THR A 199 18.53 7.15 -17.06
CA THR A 199 17.88 6.03 -17.74
C THR A 199 16.76 5.44 -16.87
N VAL A 200 16.98 5.21 -15.57
CA VAL A 200 15.96 4.70 -14.65
C VAL A 200 14.78 5.66 -14.57
N ASN A 201 15.03 6.94 -14.30
CA ASN A 201 13.95 7.94 -14.20
C ASN A 201 13.10 8.01 -15.48
N LYS A 202 13.73 7.92 -16.65
CA LYS A 202 12.99 7.90 -17.92
C LYS A 202 12.16 6.62 -18.07
N LEU A 203 12.74 5.46 -17.76
CA LEU A 203 12.05 4.18 -17.85
C LEU A 203 10.87 4.09 -16.88
N GLU A 204 11.00 4.58 -15.64
CA GLU A 204 9.91 4.65 -14.68
C GLU A 204 8.73 5.45 -15.22
N ASN A 205 9.00 6.62 -15.83
CA ASN A 205 7.96 7.47 -16.41
C ASN A 205 7.31 6.83 -17.64
N GLU A 206 8.12 6.38 -18.60
CA GLU A 206 7.64 5.85 -19.89
C GLU A 206 6.91 4.51 -19.74
N LEU A 207 7.24 3.70 -18.72
CA LEU A 207 6.66 2.38 -18.48
C LEU A 207 5.56 2.39 -17.41
N SER A 208 5.24 3.53 -16.81
CA SER A 208 4.27 3.68 -15.71
C SER A 208 2.84 3.22 -16.05
N TYR A 209 2.47 3.25 -17.32
CA TYR A 209 1.14 2.83 -17.81
C TYR A 209 0.96 1.30 -17.84
N LEU A 210 2.04 0.53 -17.88
CA LEU A 210 1.98 -0.93 -17.90
C LEU A 210 1.44 -1.49 -16.59
N LYS A 211 0.59 -2.49 -16.70
CA LYS A 211 -0.03 -3.17 -15.55
C LYS A 211 0.53 -4.58 -15.36
N GLU A 212 1.09 -5.16 -16.40
CA GLU A 212 1.67 -6.48 -16.43
C GLU A 212 2.99 -6.50 -15.64
N GLU A 213 3.19 -7.54 -14.86
CA GLU A 213 4.43 -7.71 -14.09
C GLU A 213 5.61 -8.02 -15.02
N VAL A 214 6.56 -7.09 -15.12
CA VAL A 214 7.81 -7.28 -15.85
C VAL A 214 8.99 -6.84 -14.98
N THR A 215 9.98 -7.68 -14.82
CA THR A 215 11.22 -7.32 -14.11
C THR A 215 12.25 -6.80 -15.10
N LEU A 216 12.74 -5.58 -14.87
CA LEU A 216 13.76 -4.90 -15.67
C LEU A 216 15.02 -4.64 -14.84
N ALA A 217 16.15 -5.23 -15.20
CA ALA A 217 17.45 -4.97 -14.58
C ALA A 217 18.24 -3.90 -15.36
N VAL A 218 18.57 -2.78 -14.69
CA VAL A 218 19.32 -1.65 -15.27
C VAL A 218 20.66 -1.50 -14.56
N ILE A 219 21.69 -2.19 -15.07
CA ILE A 219 22.98 -2.30 -14.41
C ILE A 219 24.08 -1.63 -15.25
N GLY A 220 24.67 -0.59 -14.72
CA GLY A 220 25.60 0.29 -15.43
C GLY A 220 26.98 -0.31 -15.75
N CYS A 221 27.34 -1.51 -15.26
CA CYS A 221 28.65 -2.11 -15.47
C CYS A 221 28.58 -3.64 -15.61
N TYR A 222 29.67 -4.22 -16.11
CA TYR A 222 29.80 -5.65 -16.37
C TYR A 222 30.02 -6.49 -15.09
N VAL A 223 30.29 -5.88 -13.95
CA VAL A 223 30.59 -6.62 -12.70
C VAL A 223 29.33 -7.30 -12.15
N ASN A 224 28.24 -6.57 -11.99
CA ASN A 224 26.97 -7.09 -11.44
C ASN A 224 25.94 -7.35 -12.54
N GLY A 225 26.10 -6.75 -13.72
CA GLY A 225 25.14 -6.80 -14.80
C GLY A 225 24.71 -8.20 -15.23
N PRO A 226 25.63 -9.13 -15.48
CA PRO A 226 25.26 -10.49 -15.88
C PRO A 226 24.45 -11.24 -14.82
N GLY A 227 24.76 -11.05 -13.53
CA GLY A 227 24.04 -11.68 -12.42
C GLY A 227 22.59 -11.21 -12.31
N GLU A 228 22.40 -9.90 -12.21
CA GLU A 228 21.07 -9.30 -12.09
C GLU A 228 20.23 -9.49 -13.36
N SER A 229 20.83 -9.41 -14.54
CA SER A 229 20.12 -9.61 -15.82
C SER A 229 19.66 -11.05 -16.03
N LYS A 230 20.29 -12.05 -15.40
CA LYS A 230 19.88 -13.46 -15.49
C LYS A 230 18.55 -13.77 -14.83
N VAL A 231 18.16 -13.00 -13.82
CA VAL A 231 16.92 -13.21 -13.06
C VAL A 231 15.80 -12.24 -13.44
N ALA A 232 16.04 -11.40 -14.46
CA ALA A 232 15.09 -10.44 -14.97
C ALA A 232 14.48 -10.87 -16.32
N ASP A 233 13.25 -10.42 -16.59
CA ASP A 233 12.61 -10.60 -17.90
C ASP A 233 13.39 -9.84 -18.99
N VAL A 234 13.78 -8.60 -18.68
CA VAL A 234 14.65 -7.75 -19.52
C VAL A 234 15.81 -7.26 -18.65
N GLY A 235 17.00 -7.24 -19.18
CA GLY A 235 18.16 -6.70 -18.48
C GLY A 235 19.10 -5.95 -19.40
N VAL A 236 19.83 -4.98 -18.84
CA VAL A 236 20.97 -4.36 -19.49
C VAL A 236 22.22 -4.40 -18.63
N THR A 237 23.30 -4.76 -19.25
CA THR A 237 24.64 -4.70 -18.67
C THR A 237 25.45 -3.63 -19.41
N GLY A 238 25.86 -2.59 -18.67
CA GLY A 238 26.67 -1.51 -19.20
C GLY A 238 28.05 -2.01 -19.61
N ALA A 239 28.43 -1.73 -20.85
CA ALA A 239 29.75 -1.97 -21.42
C ALA A 239 30.06 -0.88 -22.45
N SER A 240 31.32 -0.61 -22.71
CA SER A 240 31.76 0.33 -23.75
C SER A 240 32.30 -0.43 -24.93
N PRO A 241 32.01 -0.04 -26.19
CA PRO A 241 31.14 1.04 -26.63
C PRO A 241 29.65 0.67 -26.70
N LYS A 242 29.29 -0.60 -26.57
CA LYS A 242 27.92 -1.09 -26.72
C LYS A 242 27.48 -1.86 -25.48
N HIS A 243 26.24 -1.61 -25.03
CA HIS A 243 25.63 -2.26 -23.89
C HIS A 243 24.99 -3.59 -24.31
N LEU A 244 25.04 -4.60 -23.44
CA LEU A 244 24.48 -5.92 -23.71
C LEU A 244 23.06 -6.02 -23.12
N ILE A 245 22.08 -6.29 -23.99
CA ILE A 245 20.70 -6.58 -23.62
C ILE A 245 20.53 -8.07 -23.31
N TYR A 246 19.79 -8.36 -22.25
CA TYR A 246 19.36 -9.70 -21.86
C TYR A 246 17.84 -9.81 -21.99
N LEU A 247 17.38 -10.95 -22.49
CA LEU A 247 15.96 -11.30 -22.58
C LEU A 247 15.75 -12.67 -21.92
N ASN A 248 14.83 -12.74 -20.95
CA ASN A 248 14.55 -13.94 -20.18
C ASN A 248 15.85 -14.60 -19.64
N GLY A 249 16.71 -13.78 -19.05
CA GLY A 249 17.97 -14.21 -18.45
C GLY A 249 19.12 -14.56 -19.41
N LYS A 250 18.92 -14.47 -20.73
CA LYS A 250 19.93 -14.83 -21.74
C LYS A 250 20.45 -13.59 -22.47
N PRO A 251 21.77 -13.51 -22.75
CA PRO A 251 22.31 -12.48 -23.63
C PRO A 251 21.61 -12.52 -24.99
N ALA A 252 21.16 -11.37 -25.48
CA ALA A 252 20.40 -11.27 -26.72
C ALA A 252 21.16 -10.49 -27.81
N TYR A 253 21.36 -9.19 -27.58
CA TYR A 253 22.04 -8.34 -28.56
C TYR A 253 22.70 -7.12 -27.89
N LYS A 254 23.54 -6.43 -28.64
CA LYS A 254 24.23 -5.21 -28.20
C LYS A 254 23.56 -3.96 -28.76
N VAL A 255 23.51 -2.88 -27.99
CA VAL A 255 22.90 -1.61 -28.35
C VAL A 255 23.83 -0.44 -28.02
N GLU A 256 23.80 0.60 -28.83
CA GLU A 256 24.51 1.87 -28.58
C GLU A 256 23.82 2.66 -27.45
N THR A 257 24.58 3.54 -26.78
CA THR A 257 24.06 4.33 -25.66
C THR A 257 22.85 5.20 -26.04
N ASN A 258 22.83 5.80 -27.23
CA ASN A 258 21.74 6.65 -27.71
C ASN A 258 20.46 5.87 -28.03
N GLU A 259 20.51 4.58 -28.25
CA GLU A 259 19.39 3.71 -28.57
C GLU A 259 18.92 2.90 -27.35
N LEU A 260 19.69 2.91 -26.25
CA LEU A 260 19.51 2.04 -25.10
C LEU A 260 18.10 2.12 -24.50
N GLU A 261 17.64 3.33 -24.19
CA GLU A 261 16.34 3.55 -23.55
C GLU A 261 15.19 3.07 -24.42
N ASN A 262 15.22 3.38 -25.73
CA ASN A 262 14.19 2.95 -26.67
C ASN A 262 14.19 1.42 -26.85
N ALA A 263 15.36 0.80 -26.84
CA ALA A 263 15.49 -0.67 -26.91
C ALA A 263 14.87 -1.32 -25.67
N LEU A 264 15.16 -0.79 -24.47
CA LEU A 264 14.59 -1.31 -23.22
C LEU A 264 13.07 -1.14 -23.16
N ILE A 265 12.54 0.03 -23.49
CA ILE A 265 11.09 0.30 -23.56
C ILE A 265 10.42 -0.71 -24.51
N LYS A 266 10.97 -0.88 -25.71
CA LYS A 266 10.43 -1.82 -26.71
C LYS A 266 10.37 -3.26 -26.19
N GLU A 267 11.45 -3.76 -25.59
CA GLU A 267 11.49 -5.16 -25.11
C GLU A 267 10.57 -5.36 -23.90
N VAL A 268 10.52 -4.40 -22.96
CA VAL A 268 9.61 -4.46 -21.82
C VAL A 268 8.15 -4.45 -22.27
N THR A 269 7.78 -3.57 -23.20
CA THR A 269 6.41 -3.50 -23.74
C THR A 269 6.04 -4.79 -24.45
N LYS A 270 6.95 -5.35 -25.25
CA LYS A 270 6.74 -6.63 -25.95
C LYS A 270 6.45 -7.77 -24.96
N ILE A 271 7.21 -7.87 -23.86
CA ILE A 271 7.00 -8.91 -22.85
C ILE A 271 5.67 -8.65 -22.10
N ALA A 272 5.35 -7.41 -21.77
CA ALA A 272 4.07 -7.05 -21.16
C ALA A 272 2.90 -7.48 -22.05
N ASP A 273 2.95 -7.21 -23.34
CA ASP A 273 1.91 -7.62 -24.30
C ASP A 273 1.79 -9.14 -24.43
N GLN A 274 2.89 -9.87 -24.40
CA GLN A 274 2.87 -11.34 -24.38
C GLN A 274 2.18 -11.88 -23.12
N LYS A 275 2.53 -11.35 -21.94
CA LYS A 275 1.91 -11.74 -20.66
C LYS A 275 0.40 -11.41 -20.64
N ARG A 276 0.00 -10.24 -21.14
CA ARG A 276 -1.40 -9.83 -21.29
C ARG A 276 -2.18 -10.81 -22.16
N ASN A 277 -1.64 -11.16 -23.32
CA ASN A 277 -2.29 -12.09 -24.24
C ASN A 277 -2.40 -13.51 -23.69
N THR A 278 -1.49 -13.93 -22.81
CA THR A 278 -1.57 -15.23 -22.14
C THR A 278 -2.69 -15.26 -21.11
N ILE A 279 -2.84 -14.19 -20.33
CA ILE A 279 -3.94 -14.06 -19.33
C ILE A 279 -5.32 -14.03 -20.00
N LEU A 280 -5.45 -13.42 -21.17
CA LEU A 280 -6.73 -13.35 -21.91
C LEU A 280 -7.15 -14.66 -22.57
N LYS A 281 -6.25 -15.64 -22.69
CA LYS A 281 -6.49 -16.94 -23.34
C LYS A 281 -6.72 -18.09 -22.34
N GLY A 282 -6.47 -17.90 -21.06
CA GLY A 282 -6.69 -18.84 -19.96
C GLY A 282 -7.89 -18.41 -19.12
#